data_69baeeee5f4e39369053b729f483ab8e
#
_entry.id   69baeeee5f4e39369053b729f483ab8e
#
_cell.length_a   1.000
_cell.length_b   1.000
_cell.length_c   1.000
_cell.angle_alpha   90.00
_cell.angle_beta   90.00
_cell.angle_gamma   90.00
#
_symmetry.space_group_name_H-M   'P 1'
#
loop_
_entity.id
_entity.type
_entity.pdbx_description
1 polymer ?
#
loop_
_entity_poly.entity_id
_entity_poly.type
_entity_poly.pdbx_seq_one_letter_code
_entity_poly.pdbx_strand_id
1 'polypeptide(L)'
;ATGRDDRGQALHRRSVDGPGFPCRHCLNLGEPGEVMLLGSYDLPHPQGVYWTPSPIFLHENDCPRFDAEDAIAPIVLANGIVSVRSYDAAEMCLYDLGAISEGKDVAPILARALADPRSRFINIHTARPGCLLTAVEKL
;
A
#
# COMPACT_ATOMS: atom_id res chain seq x y z
N ALA A 1 -17.00 -2.39 10.27
CA ALA A 1 -18.17 -2.86 11.00
C ALA A 1 -19.45 -2.11 10.66
N THR A 2 -19.34 -0.88 10.12
CA THR A 2 -20.52 -0.08 9.75
C THR A 2 -20.93 -0.24 8.28
N GLY A 3 -20.14 -0.95 7.48
CA GLY A 3 -20.33 -1.04 6.03
C GLY A 3 -19.98 0.24 5.28
N ARG A 4 -19.26 1.14 5.92
CA ARG A 4 -18.85 2.42 5.35
C ARG A 4 -17.35 2.60 5.42
N ASP A 5 -16.82 3.36 4.47
CA ASP A 5 -15.40 3.71 4.42
C ASP A 5 -15.09 4.94 5.32
N ASP A 6 -13.84 5.38 5.31
CA ASP A 6 -13.40 6.52 6.13
C ASP A 6 -14.05 7.84 5.73
N ARG A 7 -14.64 7.91 4.54
CA ARG A 7 -15.36 9.10 4.04
C ARG A 7 -16.86 9.00 4.26
N GLY A 8 -17.33 7.97 4.94
CA GLY A 8 -18.75 7.75 5.20
C GLY A 8 -19.53 7.20 4.02
N GLN A 9 -18.86 6.77 2.98
CA GLN A 9 -19.47 6.20 1.79
C GLN A 9 -19.68 4.69 1.96
N ALA A 10 -20.71 4.15 1.31
CA ALA A 10 -20.93 2.72 1.32
C ALA A 10 -19.77 1.99 0.65
N LEU A 11 -19.32 0.88 1.27
CA LEU A 11 -18.32 0.02 0.67
C LEU A 11 -18.86 -0.67 -0.57
N HIS A 12 -18.01 -0.81 -1.59
CA HIS A 12 -18.37 -1.50 -2.83
C HIS A 12 -17.87 -2.94 -2.78
N ARG A 13 -18.80 -3.89 -2.92
CA ARG A 13 -18.46 -5.31 -3.02
C ARG A 13 -18.03 -5.63 -4.44
N ARG A 14 -16.90 -6.33 -4.57
CA ARG A 14 -16.36 -6.76 -5.86
C ARG A 14 -16.02 -8.24 -5.79
N SER A 15 -16.52 -9.01 -6.74
CA SER A 15 -16.10 -10.40 -6.89
C SER A 15 -14.79 -10.45 -7.66
N VAL A 16 -13.85 -11.26 -7.17
CA VAL A 16 -12.56 -11.42 -7.82
C VAL A 16 -12.74 -12.30 -9.05
N ASP A 17 -12.43 -11.74 -10.22
CA ASP A 17 -12.54 -12.42 -11.52
C ASP A 17 -11.20 -12.50 -12.25
N GLY A 18 -10.12 -12.07 -11.61
CA GLY A 18 -8.77 -12.07 -12.19
C GLY A 18 -7.78 -11.37 -11.26
N PRO A 19 -6.56 -11.10 -11.71
CA PRO A 19 -5.57 -10.37 -10.90
C PRO A 19 -5.98 -8.92 -10.70
N GLY A 20 -5.43 -8.26 -9.67
CA GLY A 20 -5.63 -6.83 -9.44
C GLY A 20 -6.48 -6.48 -8.23
N PHE A 21 -6.68 -7.42 -7.31
CA PHE A 21 -7.44 -7.19 -6.08
C PHE A 21 -6.54 -7.38 -4.85
N PRO A 22 -5.61 -6.45 -4.57
CA PRO A 22 -4.71 -6.59 -3.41
C PRO A 22 -5.42 -6.22 -2.11
N CYS A 23 -5.38 -7.11 -1.13
CA CYS A 23 -5.90 -6.84 0.22
C CYS A 23 -4.88 -6.06 1.04
N ARG A 24 -5.28 -4.92 1.61
CA ARG A 24 -4.38 -4.06 2.40
C ARG A 24 -4.24 -4.51 3.86
N HIS A 25 -4.89 -5.59 4.23
CA HIS A 25 -4.77 -6.16 5.57
C HIS A 25 -3.81 -7.35 5.61
N CYS A 26 -4.07 -8.38 4.82
CA CYS A 26 -3.18 -9.55 4.75
C CYS A 26 -2.05 -9.39 3.74
N LEU A 27 -2.11 -8.36 2.90
CA LEU A 27 -1.15 -8.02 1.84
C LEU A 27 -0.95 -9.14 0.81
N ASN A 28 -1.98 -9.96 0.63
CA ASN A 28 -2.09 -10.94 -0.44
C ASN A 28 -3.15 -10.50 -1.44
N LEU A 29 -3.09 -11.07 -2.64
CA LEU A 29 -4.10 -10.84 -3.65
C LEU A 29 -5.37 -11.64 -3.33
N GLY A 30 -6.53 -11.05 -3.63
CA GLY A 30 -7.78 -11.80 -3.64
C GLY A 30 -7.76 -12.88 -4.72
N GLU A 31 -8.28 -14.05 -4.38
CA GLU A 31 -8.35 -15.18 -5.30
C GLU A 31 -9.71 -15.25 -5.99
N PRO A 32 -9.78 -15.82 -7.21
CA PRO A 32 -11.07 -15.97 -7.90
C PRO A 32 -12.13 -16.62 -7.03
N GLY A 33 -13.33 -16.04 -7.02
CA GLY A 33 -14.44 -16.48 -6.18
C GLY A 33 -14.52 -15.79 -4.83
N GLU A 34 -13.48 -15.12 -4.39
CA GLU A 34 -13.55 -14.29 -3.18
C GLU A 34 -14.25 -12.96 -3.43
N VAL A 35 -14.80 -12.37 -2.38
CA VAL A 35 -15.39 -11.03 -2.42
C VAL A 35 -14.46 -10.07 -1.70
N MET A 36 -14.17 -8.97 -2.36
CA MET A 36 -13.37 -7.88 -1.82
C MET A 36 -14.24 -6.66 -1.62
N LEU A 37 -13.90 -5.86 -0.61
CA LEU A 37 -14.55 -4.57 -0.34
C LEU A 37 -13.63 -3.46 -0.82
N LEU A 38 -14.19 -2.55 -1.62
CA LEU A 38 -13.47 -1.36 -2.09
C LEU A 38 -14.01 -0.14 -1.35
N GLY A 39 -13.12 0.63 -0.76
CA GLY A 39 -13.47 1.85 -0.06
C GLY A 39 -12.32 2.83 -0.01
N SER A 40 -12.62 4.04 0.43
CA SER A 40 -11.62 5.09 0.64
C SER A 40 -11.01 4.95 2.03
N TYR A 41 -9.70 5.04 2.10
CA TYR A 41 -8.91 4.94 3.32
C TYR A 41 -8.13 6.23 3.53
N ASP A 42 -8.30 6.84 4.69
CA ASP A 42 -7.52 8.01 5.08
C ASP A 42 -6.15 7.56 5.56
N LEU A 43 -5.10 7.85 4.78
CA LEU A 43 -3.75 7.43 5.13
C LEU A 43 -3.31 8.07 6.45
N PRO A 44 -2.76 7.28 7.41
CA PRO A 44 -2.24 7.86 8.64
C PRO A 44 -0.99 8.71 8.41
N HIS A 45 -0.21 8.37 7.39
CA HIS A 45 1.02 9.07 7.02
C HIS A 45 1.18 9.10 5.50
N PRO A 46 1.78 10.17 4.92
CA PRO A 46 2.22 11.40 5.60
C PRO A 46 1.03 12.30 5.97
N GLN A 47 1.22 13.10 6.99
CA GLN A 47 0.33 14.21 7.30
C GLN A 47 0.83 15.48 6.59
N GLY A 48 0.04 16.56 6.60
CA GLY A 48 0.45 17.82 6.00
C GLY A 48 0.24 17.88 4.50
N VAL A 49 1.17 18.52 3.79
CA VAL A 49 1.00 18.84 2.37
C VAL A 49 0.96 17.62 1.46
N TYR A 50 1.53 16.50 1.88
CA TYR A 50 1.56 15.26 1.09
C TYR A 50 0.45 14.29 1.46
N TRP A 51 -0.42 14.64 2.41
CA TRP A 51 -1.51 13.77 2.80
C TRP A 51 -2.52 13.58 1.67
N THR A 52 -2.98 12.36 1.52
CA THR A 52 -4.01 12.01 0.55
C THR A 52 -4.76 10.76 1.02
N PRO A 53 -6.06 10.65 0.73
CA PRO A 53 -6.75 9.38 0.88
C PRO A 53 -6.36 8.43 -0.25
N SER A 54 -6.66 7.15 -0.07
CA SER A 54 -6.42 6.14 -1.09
C SER A 54 -7.60 5.18 -1.18
N PRO A 55 -8.06 4.82 -2.38
CA PRO A 55 -8.92 3.66 -2.52
C PRO A 55 -8.13 2.40 -2.17
N ILE A 56 -8.73 1.51 -1.40
CA ILE A 56 -8.12 0.23 -1.04
C ILE A 56 -9.12 -0.90 -1.14
N PHE A 57 -8.60 -2.12 -1.36
CA PHE A 57 -9.37 -3.36 -1.22
C PHE A 57 -9.05 -4.04 0.09
N LEU A 58 -10.07 -4.68 0.68
CA LEU A 58 -9.94 -5.58 1.84
C LEU A 58 -10.76 -6.82 1.56
N HIS A 59 -10.35 -7.98 2.07
CA HIS A 59 -11.20 -9.16 2.04
C HIS A 59 -12.48 -8.91 2.83
N GLU A 60 -13.63 -9.34 2.30
CA GLU A 60 -14.88 -9.30 3.05
C GLU A 60 -14.84 -10.28 4.23
N ASN A 61 -14.26 -11.45 4.00
CA ASN A 61 -14.07 -12.45 5.04
C ASN A 61 -12.77 -12.15 5.82
N ASP A 62 -12.69 -12.69 7.04
CA ASP A 62 -11.52 -12.51 7.87
C ASP A 62 -10.26 -13.04 7.19
N CYS A 63 -9.18 -12.32 7.34
CA CYS A 63 -7.85 -12.73 6.92
C CYS A 63 -6.82 -12.27 7.95
N PRO A 64 -5.69 -13.00 8.10
CA PRO A 64 -4.66 -12.59 9.05
C PRO A 64 -3.97 -11.32 8.59
N ARG A 65 -3.69 -10.42 9.52
CA ARG A 65 -2.91 -9.23 9.24
C ARG A 65 -1.48 -9.63 8.85
N PHE A 66 -0.95 -9.00 7.82
CA PHE A 66 0.46 -9.17 7.46
C PHE A 66 1.34 -8.53 8.53
N ASP A 67 2.25 -9.30 9.11
CA ASP A 67 3.11 -8.86 10.22
C ASP A 67 4.58 -9.24 10.05
N ALA A 68 4.98 -9.71 8.88
CA ALA A 68 6.38 -10.05 8.62
C ALA A 68 7.24 -8.80 8.58
N GLU A 69 8.30 -8.76 9.40
CA GLU A 69 9.18 -7.59 9.51
C GLU A 69 10.23 -7.53 8.41
N ASP A 70 10.69 -8.70 7.93
CA ASP A 70 11.83 -8.81 7.03
C ASP A 70 11.44 -9.21 5.61
N ALA A 71 10.15 -9.19 5.28
CA ALA A 71 9.68 -9.67 3.99
C ALA A 71 8.95 -8.56 3.23
N ILE A 72 9.15 -8.54 1.91
CA ILE A 72 8.37 -7.69 1.02
C ILE A 72 7.01 -8.34 0.81
N ALA A 73 5.94 -7.56 0.98
CA ALA A 73 4.58 -8.06 0.87
C ALA A 73 4.29 -8.67 -0.50
N PRO A 74 3.55 -9.79 -0.55
CA PRO A 74 3.20 -10.42 -1.83
C PRO A 74 2.54 -9.50 -2.83
N ILE A 75 1.66 -8.59 -2.39
CA ILE A 75 0.99 -7.66 -3.30
C ILE A 75 1.96 -6.69 -3.98
N VAL A 76 3.09 -6.38 -3.34
CA VAL A 76 4.13 -5.54 -3.95
C VAL A 76 4.88 -6.35 -5.00
N LEU A 77 5.33 -7.55 -4.66
CA LEU A 77 6.08 -8.42 -5.57
C LEU A 77 5.26 -8.80 -6.80
N ALA A 78 3.97 -8.97 -6.65
CA ALA A 78 3.07 -9.34 -7.73
C ALA A 78 2.62 -8.15 -8.58
N ASN A 79 2.89 -6.91 -8.14
CA ASN A 79 2.45 -5.72 -8.86
C ASN A 79 3.38 -5.44 -10.05
N GLY A 80 2.77 -5.05 -11.18
CA GLY A 80 3.56 -4.76 -12.38
C GLY A 80 4.50 -3.59 -12.20
N ILE A 81 3.97 -2.43 -11.81
CA ILE A 81 4.75 -1.22 -11.60
C ILE A 81 4.30 -0.54 -10.32
N VAL A 82 5.27 -0.20 -9.48
CA VAL A 82 5.02 0.48 -8.21
C VAL A 82 5.76 1.81 -8.14
N SER A 83 5.23 2.73 -7.35
CA SER A 83 5.88 3.99 -6.99
C SER A 83 6.33 3.90 -5.54
N VAL A 84 7.63 4.08 -5.32
CA VAL A 84 8.25 4.09 -3.99
C VAL A 84 8.42 5.53 -3.57
N ARG A 85 7.84 5.91 -2.44
CA ARG A 85 7.85 7.29 -1.93
C ARG A 85 8.39 7.29 -0.51
N SER A 86 9.46 8.02 -0.28
CA SER A 86 10.13 8.10 1.02
C SER A 86 9.85 9.45 1.67
N TYR A 87 9.74 9.43 2.99
CA TYR A 87 9.41 10.62 3.78
C TYR A 87 10.34 10.73 4.99
N ASP A 88 10.60 11.97 5.39
CA ASP A 88 11.44 12.26 6.57
C ASP A 88 10.63 12.37 7.87
N ALA A 89 11.31 12.75 8.96
CA ALA A 89 10.67 12.87 10.27
C ALA A 89 9.61 13.98 10.33
N ALA A 90 9.68 14.97 9.44
CA ALA A 90 8.67 16.01 9.31
C ALA A 90 7.56 15.65 8.31
N GLU A 91 7.56 14.39 7.84
CA GLU A 91 6.60 13.88 6.87
C GLU A 91 6.65 14.59 5.51
N MET A 92 7.82 15.12 5.18
CA MET A 92 8.10 15.72 3.89
C MET A 92 8.68 14.67 2.94
N CYS A 93 8.28 14.74 1.68
CA CYS A 93 8.72 13.77 0.67
C CYS A 93 10.19 14.01 0.26
N LEU A 94 10.95 12.92 0.27
CA LEU A 94 12.35 12.93 -0.19
C LEU A 94 12.39 12.54 -1.66
N TYR A 95 12.31 13.52 -2.55
CA TYR A 95 12.17 13.28 -3.99
C TYR A 95 13.32 12.48 -4.59
N ASP A 96 14.53 12.68 -4.09
CA ASP A 96 15.71 11.99 -4.61
C ASP A 96 15.73 10.48 -4.28
N LEU A 97 14.93 10.06 -3.32
CA LEU A 97 14.77 8.63 -2.98
C LEU A 97 13.55 7.99 -3.64
N GLY A 98 12.72 8.79 -4.29
CA GLY A 98 11.56 8.28 -5.01
C GLY A 98 11.97 7.49 -6.24
N ALA A 99 11.21 6.44 -6.55
CA ALA A 99 11.51 5.60 -7.70
C ALA A 99 10.27 4.91 -8.22
N ILE A 100 10.31 4.55 -9.50
CA ILE A 100 9.32 3.69 -10.13
C ILE A 100 10.05 2.41 -10.53
N SER A 101 9.47 1.27 -10.23
CA SER A 101 10.06 -0.03 -10.47
C SER A 101 8.99 -1.08 -10.70
N GLU A 102 9.35 -2.19 -11.33
CA GLU A 102 8.51 -3.38 -11.22
C GLU A 102 8.52 -3.87 -9.77
N GLY A 103 7.39 -4.39 -9.31
CA GLY A 103 7.27 -4.84 -7.92
C GLY A 103 8.31 -5.89 -7.54
N LYS A 104 8.63 -6.81 -8.47
CA LYS A 104 9.63 -7.85 -8.25
C LYS A 104 11.05 -7.32 -8.03
N ASP A 105 11.34 -6.11 -8.48
CA ASP A 105 12.67 -5.49 -8.46
C ASP A 105 12.82 -4.40 -7.39
N VAL A 106 11.87 -4.31 -6.47
CA VAL A 106 11.79 -3.19 -5.51
C VAL A 106 12.83 -3.29 -4.40
N ALA A 107 13.35 -4.48 -4.09
CA ALA A 107 14.19 -4.71 -2.92
C ALA A 107 15.42 -3.78 -2.83
N PRO A 108 16.23 -3.58 -3.90
CA PRO A 108 17.39 -2.67 -3.80
C PRO A 108 16.97 -1.22 -3.62
N ILE A 109 15.81 -0.82 -4.14
CA ILE A 109 15.28 0.54 -3.96
C ILE A 109 14.91 0.77 -2.50
N LEU A 110 14.22 -0.19 -1.88
CA LEU A 110 13.86 -0.12 -0.46
C LEU A 110 15.12 -0.11 0.42
N ALA A 111 16.11 -0.94 0.10
CA ALA A 111 17.36 -0.99 0.87
C ALA A 111 18.08 0.35 0.83
N ARG A 112 18.15 0.99 -0.34
CA ARG A 112 18.76 2.31 -0.48
C ARG A 112 18.02 3.37 0.32
N ALA A 113 16.71 3.38 0.22
CA ALA A 113 15.88 4.34 0.93
C ALA A 113 15.97 4.15 2.45
N LEU A 114 15.93 2.91 2.93
CA LEU A 114 16.04 2.63 4.36
C LEU A 114 17.44 2.95 4.92
N ALA A 115 18.48 2.86 4.09
CA ALA A 115 19.84 3.19 4.51
C ALA A 115 20.07 4.70 4.62
N ASP A 116 19.25 5.53 3.98
CA ASP A 116 19.39 6.98 4.06
C ASP A 116 18.96 7.47 5.44
N PRO A 117 19.83 8.22 6.16
CA PRO A 117 19.51 8.68 7.53
C PRO A 117 18.32 9.62 7.61
N ARG A 118 17.96 10.29 6.53
CA ARG A 118 16.78 11.19 6.49
C ARG A 118 15.46 10.42 6.47
N SER A 119 15.45 9.23 5.87
CA SER A 119 14.23 8.46 5.66
C SER A 119 13.67 7.90 6.98
N ARG A 120 12.38 8.08 7.18
CA ARG A 120 11.66 7.53 8.35
C ARG A 120 10.68 6.45 7.97
N PHE A 121 9.97 6.65 6.87
CA PHE A 121 9.06 5.64 6.36
C PHE A 121 8.94 5.76 4.84
N ILE A 122 8.45 4.69 4.25
CA ILE A 122 8.28 4.55 2.81
C ILE A 122 6.86 4.08 2.55
N ASN A 123 6.15 4.75 1.65
CA ASN A 123 4.88 4.26 1.12
C ASN A 123 5.10 3.70 -0.27
N ILE A 124 4.53 2.53 -0.53
CA ILE A 124 4.58 1.89 -1.84
C ILE A 124 3.18 1.97 -2.43
N HIS A 125 3.07 2.60 -3.59
CA HIS A 125 1.81 2.82 -4.29
C HIS A 125 1.83 2.10 -5.63
N THR A 126 0.64 1.77 -6.15
CA THR A 126 0.52 1.38 -7.56
C THR A 126 0.89 2.57 -8.43
N ALA A 127 1.53 2.33 -9.58
CA ALA A 127 2.01 3.44 -10.42
C ALA A 127 0.88 4.10 -11.20
N ARG A 128 -0.08 3.32 -11.72
CA ARG A 128 -1.15 3.85 -12.57
C ARG A 128 -2.21 4.63 -11.79
N PRO A 129 -3.01 3.98 -10.92
CA PRO A 129 -4.03 4.70 -10.16
C PRO A 129 -3.48 5.42 -8.93
N GLY A 130 -2.27 5.08 -8.48
CA GLY A 130 -1.66 5.71 -7.32
C GLY A 130 -2.15 5.22 -5.97
N CYS A 131 -2.83 4.08 -5.92
CA CYS A 131 -3.35 3.53 -4.66
C CYS A 131 -2.23 3.05 -3.75
N LEU A 132 -2.38 3.27 -2.44
CA LEU A 132 -1.44 2.70 -1.47
C LEU A 132 -1.50 1.18 -1.50
N LEU A 133 -0.34 0.53 -1.55
CA LEU A 133 -0.20 -0.91 -1.34
C LEU A 133 0.17 -1.22 0.10
N THR A 134 1.24 -0.64 0.58
CA THR A 134 1.72 -0.83 1.95
C THR A 134 2.70 0.26 2.35
N ALA A 135 2.95 0.36 3.64
CA ALA A 135 3.97 1.23 4.20
C ALA A 135 5.10 0.40 4.80
N VAL A 136 6.31 0.92 4.71
CA VAL A 136 7.51 0.32 5.31
C VAL A 136 8.08 1.33 6.29
N GLU A 137 8.19 0.92 7.54
CA GLU A 137 8.75 1.78 8.59
C GLU A 137 10.17 1.35 8.92
N LYS A 138 10.99 2.34 9.28
CA LYS A 138 12.33 2.10 9.76
C LYS A 138 12.25 1.70 11.24
N LEU A 139 12.86 0.59 11.60
CA LEU A 139 12.93 0.10 12.98
C LEU A 139 13.91 0.89 13.83
#